data_05d79ac69b7673b9cc526395b2d8dd9b
#
_entry.id   05d79ac69b7673b9cc526395b2d8dd9b
#
_cell.length_a   1.000
_cell.length_b   1.000
_cell.length_c   1.000
_cell.angle_alpha   90.00
_cell.angle_beta   90.00
_cell.angle_gamma   90.00
#
_symmetry.space_group_name_H-M   'P 1'
#
loop_
_entity.id
_entity.type
_entity.pdbx_description
1 polymer ?
#
loop_
_entity_poly.entity_id
_entity_poly.type
_entity_poly.pdbx_seq_one_letter_code
_entity_poly.pdbx_strand_id
1 'polypeptide(L)'
;MNLLMGLSKMNDNLEELERRMRELERTEASVGVTVEDGLHEPSGMTYVDLHWLHHAGSSKNNLPARPVATIVRMSYKGENILMKSLNKYFSNLDKKQPMSVEDVFTPFLNGMLDYAKDEVFGSTSKLAKNSTYTISLKGKDSPMQDTNQLMNAWKVRINGKVVN
;
A
#
# COMPACT_ATOMS: atom_id res chain seq x y z
N MET A 1 -4.21 -19.11 -45.36
CA MET A 1 -4.48 -19.14 -43.90
C MET A 1 -6.00 -18.99 -43.72
N ASN A 2 -6.65 -19.94 -43.09
CA ASN A 2 -8.11 -20.12 -43.16
C ASN A 2 -8.80 -19.04 -42.28
N LEU A 3 -9.76 -18.30 -42.82
CA LEU A 3 -10.53 -17.27 -42.16
C LEU A 3 -11.14 -17.75 -40.81
N LEU A 4 -11.61 -19.00 -40.79
CA LEU A 4 -12.14 -19.65 -39.58
C LEU A 4 -11.12 -19.79 -38.46
N MET A 5 -9.85 -20.10 -38.79
CA MET A 5 -8.76 -20.14 -37.77
C MET A 5 -8.43 -18.76 -37.22
N GLY A 6 -8.52 -17.71 -38.04
CA GLY A 6 -8.34 -16.33 -37.59
C GLY A 6 -9.43 -15.87 -36.64
N LEU A 7 -10.68 -16.21 -36.92
CA LEU A 7 -11.84 -15.87 -36.07
C LEU A 7 -11.81 -16.63 -34.73
N SER A 8 -11.45 -17.93 -34.76
CA SER A 8 -11.30 -18.72 -33.52
C SER A 8 -10.22 -18.12 -32.61
N LYS A 9 -9.03 -17.84 -33.15
CA LYS A 9 -7.93 -17.24 -32.35
C LYS A 9 -8.31 -15.85 -31.80
N MET A 10 -9.08 -15.06 -32.52
CA MET A 10 -9.56 -13.76 -32.05
C MET A 10 -10.53 -13.93 -30.89
N ASN A 11 -11.42 -14.91 -30.94
CA ASN A 11 -12.37 -15.22 -29.87
C ASN A 11 -11.63 -15.69 -28.61
N ASP A 12 -10.65 -16.61 -28.77
CA ASP A 12 -9.82 -17.09 -27.65
C ASP A 12 -9.06 -15.95 -26.95
N ASN A 13 -8.57 -14.98 -27.72
CA ASN A 13 -7.89 -13.79 -27.15
C ASN A 13 -8.85 -12.87 -26.40
N LEU A 14 -10.11 -12.71 -26.85
CA LEU A 14 -11.13 -11.95 -26.15
C LEU A 14 -11.52 -12.60 -24.83
N GLU A 15 -11.74 -13.91 -24.83
CA GLU A 15 -12.05 -14.67 -23.61
C GLU A 15 -10.91 -14.56 -22.57
N GLU A 16 -9.66 -14.66 -23.01
CA GLU A 16 -8.49 -14.50 -22.13
C GLU A 16 -8.37 -13.07 -21.59
N LEU A 17 -8.61 -12.06 -22.44
CA LEU A 17 -8.63 -10.65 -22.00
C LEU A 17 -9.68 -10.44 -20.92
N GLU A 18 -10.92 -10.88 -21.15
CA GLU A 18 -11.99 -10.78 -20.18
C GLU A 18 -11.70 -11.52 -18.88
N ARG A 19 -11.08 -12.69 -18.95
CA ARG A 19 -10.66 -13.45 -17.79
C ARG A 19 -9.67 -12.65 -16.94
N ARG A 20 -8.62 -12.08 -17.57
CA ARG A 20 -7.60 -11.27 -16.89
C ARG A 20 -8.19 -9.98 -16.30
N MET A 21 -9.13 -9.33 -17.00
CA MET A 21 -9.83 -8.17 -16.46
C MET A 21 -10.63 -8.52 -15.21
N ARG A 22 -11.42 -9.61 -15.26
CA ARG A 22 -12.19 -10.09 -14.10
C ARG A 22 -11.29 -10.47 -12.91
N GLU A 23 -10.11 -11.01 -13.16
CA GLU A 23 -9.13 -11.32 -12.11
C GLU A 23 -8.63 -10.04 -11.43
N LEU A 24 -8.29 -8.99 -12.20
CA LEU A 24 -7.91 -7.69 -11.65
C LEU A 24 -9.04 -7.03 -10.87
N GLU A 25 -10.27 -7.03 -11.39
CA GLU A 25 -11.44 -6.41 -10.73
C GLU A 25 -11.76 -7.04 -9.37
N ARG A 26 -11.49 -8.34 -9.20
CA ARG A 26 -11.73 -9.07 -7.95
C ARG A 26 -10.59 -8.99 -6.96
N THR A 27 -9.47 -8.41 -7.38
CA THR A 27 -8.27 -8.36 -6.54
C THR A 27 -8.33 -7.15 -5.62
N GLU A 28 -8.29 -7.41 -4.32
CA GLU A 28 -8.11 -6.38 -3.31
C GLU A 28 -6.63 -6.22 -3.00
N ALA A 29 -6.11 -5.01 -3.18
CA ALA A 29 -4.71 -4.69 -2.94
C ALA A 29 -4.59 -3.48 -2.03
N SER A 30 -3.82 -3.58 -0.95
CA SER A 30 -3.72 -2.53 0.07
C SER A 30 -2.33 -2.43 0.67
N VAL A 31 -2.02 -1.24 1.21
CA VAL A 31 -0.86 -0.98 2.05
C VAL A 31 -1.28 -0.21 3.29
N GLY A 32 -0.82 -0.64 4.45
CA GLY A 32 -1.17 -0.03 5.75
C GLY A 32 -1.31 -1.04 6.87
N VAL A 33 -2.10 -0.68 7.88
CA VAL A 33 -2.43 -1.52 9.04
C VAL A 33 -3.86 -2.06 8.93
N THR A 34 -4.09 -3.25 9.49
CA THR A 34 -5.40 -3.88 9.61
C THR A 34 -5.63 -4.36 11.04
N VAL A 35 -6.84 -4.79 11.35
CA VAL A 35 -7.19 -5.35 12.67
C VAL A 35 -6.37 -6.60 13.01
N GLU A 36 -5.92 -7.34 11.99
CA GLU A 36 -5.12 -8.55 12.13
C GLU A 36 -3.68 -8.30 12.59
N ASP A 37 -3.20 -7.04 12.51
CA ASP A 37 -1.86 -6.67 12.96
C ASP A 37 -1.73 -6.63 14.51
N GLY A 38 -2.86 -6.76 15.21
CA GLY A 38 -2.92 -6.92 16.66
C GLY A 38 -2.90 -5.60 17.45
N LEU A 39 -2.36 -5.68 18.66
CA LEU A 39 -2.33 -4.58 19.62
C LEU A 39 -0.95 -3.93 19.70
N HIS A 40 -0.95 -2.62 19.89
CA HIS A 40 0.21 -1.88 20.33
C HIS A 40 0.28 -1.94 21.87
N GLU A 41 1.06 -2.88 22.39
CA GLU A 41 1.11 -3.19 23.83
C GLU A 41 1.28 -1.96 24.75
N PRO A 42 2.16 -0.98 24.44
CA PRO A 42 2.35 0.18 25.31
C PRO A 42 1.09 1.05 25.49
N SER A 43 0.18 1.07 24.50
CA SER A 43 -1.05 1.87 24.57
C SER A 43 -2.31 1.05 24.82
N GLY A 44 -2.25 -0.28 24.65
CA GLY A 44 -3.41 -1.15 24.69
C GLY A 44 -4.40 -0.98 23.53
N MET A 45 -4.06 -0.16 22.53
CA MET A 45 -4.88 0.11 21.34
C MET A 45 -4.53 -0.85 20.20
N THR A 46 -5.49 -1.16 19.32
CA THR A 46 -5.15 -1.80 18.05
C THR A 46 -4.26 -0.88 17.21
N TYR A 47 -3.45 -1.45 16.31
CA TYR A 47 -2.67 -0.60 15.38
C TYR A 47 -3.57 0.25 14.48
N VAL A 48 -4.78 -0.22 14.16
CA VAL A 48 -5.77 0.55 13.39
C VAL A 48 -6.25 1.76 14.18
N ASP A 49 -6.65 1.58 15.45
CA ASP A 49 -7.11 2.68 16.30
C ASP A 49 -6.00 3.68 16.57
N LEU A 50 -4.79 3.20 16.83
CA LEU A 50 -3.61 4.05 17.01
C LEU A 50 -3.31 4.85 15.75
N HIS A 51 -3.39 4.22 14.57
CA HIS A 51 -3.23 4.90 13.30
C HIS A 51 -4.29 5.97 13.08
N TRP A 52 -5.57 5.66 13.36
CA TRP A 52 -6.69 6.61 13.28
C TRP A 52 -6.52 7.79 14.24
N LEU A 53 -6.11 7.52 15.47
CA LEU A 53 -5.85 8.56 16.47
C LEU A 53 -4.78 9.55 15.96
N HIS A 54 -3.69 9.05 15.41
CA HIS A 54 -2.66 9.91 14.83
C HIS A 54 -3.13 10.59 13.54
N HIS A 55 -3.92 9.92 12.71
CA HIS A 55 -4.46 10.50 11.48
C HIS A 55 -5.34 11.72 11.77
N ALA A 56 -6.28 11.58 12.70
CA ALA A 56 -7.22 12.62 13.04
C ALA A 56 -6.65 13.66 14.03
N GLY A 57 -5.67 13.26 14.85
CA GLY A 57 -5.25 14.01 16.00
C GLY A 57 -6.28 13.98 17.15
N SER A 58 -5.99 14.68 18.23
CA SER A 58 -6.88 14.82 19.39
C SER A 58 -6.63 16.13 20.12
N SER A 59 -7.58 17.03 20.06
CA SER A 59 -7.50 18.29 20.81
C SER A 59 -7.48 18.07 22.32
N LYS A 60 -8.22 17.07 22.81
CA LYS A 60 -8.26 16.68 24.24
C LYS A 60 -6.88 16.28 24.76
N ASN A 61 -6.07 15.63 23.91
CA ASN A 61 -4.74 15.11 24.27
C ASN A 61 -3.59 15.97 23.70
N ASN A 62 -3.89 17.15 23.16
CA ASN A 62 -2.92 17.99 22.45
C ASN A 62 -2.10 17.22 21.41
N LEU A 63 -2.73 16.24 20.75
CA LEU A 63 -2.11 15.43 19.71
C LEU A 63 -2.43 16.04 18.34
N PRO A 64 -1.45 16.53 17.58
CA PRO A 64 -1.69 17.05 16.26
C PRO A 64 -2.02 15.94 15.26
N ALA A 65 -2.81 16.27 14.25
CA ALA A 65 -3.08 15.35 13.14
C ALA A 65 -1.81 15.03 12.34
N ARG A 66 -1.63 13.75 12.03
CA ARG A 66 -0.49 13.21 11.25
C ARG A 66 -1.01 12.18 10.23
N PRO A 67 -1.59 12.63 9.12
CA PRO A 67 -2.32 11.78 8.18
C PRO A 67 -1.37 11.04 7.21
N VAL A 68 -0.55 10.12 7.71
CA VAL A 68 0.45 9.37 6.94
C VAL A 68 -0.15 8.74 5.69
N ALA A 69 -1.26 7.99 5.81
CA ALA A 69 -1.88 7.31 4.67
C ALA A 69 -2.32 8.29 3.57
N THR A 70 -2.87 9.45 3.96
CA THR A 70 -3.25 10.50 3.00
C THR A 70 -2.03 11.07 2.29
N ILE A 71 -0.97 11.37 3.04
CA ILE A 71 0.28 11.91 2.48
C ILE A 71 0.90 10.91 1.50
N VAL A 72 1.00 9.64 1.88
CA VAL A 72 1.53 8.58 1.01
C VAL A 72 0.72 8.50 -0.29
N ARG A 73 -0.62 8.41 -0.18
CA ARG A 73 -1.51 8.33 -1.34
C ARG A 73 -1.36 9.52 -2.30
N MET A 74 -1.18 10.72 -1.77
CA MET A 74 -1.09 11.94 -2.58
C MET A 74 0.30 12.21 -3.15
N SER A 75 1.33 11.69 -2.51
CA SER A 75 2.73 12.08 -2.83
C SER A 75 3.54 10.98 -3.49
N TYR A 76 3.17 9.70 -3.31
CA TYR A 76 3.89 8.60 -3.97
C TYR A 76 3.64 8.60 -5.48
N LYS A 77 4.70 8.51 -6.27
CA LYS A 77 4.73 8.59 -7.74
C LYS A 77 5.21 7.28 -8.35
N GLY A 78 4.44 6.21 -8.15
CA GLY A 78 4.78 4.87 -8.64
C GLY A 78 3.94 4.40 -9.83
N GLU A 79 3.13 5.26 -10.45
CA GLU A 79 2.21 4.90 -11.53
C GLU A 79 2.89 4.20 -12.71
N ASN A 80 4.12 4.61 -13.03
CA ASN A 80 4.90 3.98 -14.10
C ASN A 80 5.26 2.52 -13.80
N ILE A 81 5.46 2.18 -12.52
CA ILE A 81 5.74 0.80 -12.08
C ILE A 81 4.50 -0.06 -12.33
N LEU A 82 3.33 0.43 -11.88
CA LEU A 82 2.06 -0.25 -12.07
C LEU A 82 1.73 -0.43 -13.56
N MET A 83 1.88 0.64 -14.37
CA MET A 83 1.63 0.61 -15.80
C MET A 83 2.52 -0.40 -16.52
N LYS A 84 3.80 -0.48 -16.15
CA LYS A 84 4.72 -1.49 -16.70
C LYS A 84 4.28 -2.92 -16.39
N SER A 85 3.84 -3.18 -15.16
CA SER A 85 3.33 -4.49 -14.75
C SER A 85 2.02 -4.83 -15.48
N LEU A 86 1.08 -3.89 -15.59
CA LEU A 86 -0.17 -4.07 -16.33
C LEU A 86 0.07 -4.37 -17.81
N ASN A 87 0.97 -3.61 -18.47
CA ASN A 87 1.31 -3.87 -19.87
C ASN A 87 1.89 -5.28 -20.08
N LYS A 88 2.72 -5.76 -19.13
CA LYS A 88 3.24 -7.11 -19.16
C LYS A 88 2.13 -8.13 -18.91
N TYR A 89 1.25 -7.91 -17.95
CA TYR A 89 0.13 -8.78 -17.61
C TYR A 89 -0.82 -8.98 -18.78
N PHE A 90 -1.13 -7.93 -19.54
CA PHE A 90 -1.98 -7.99 -20.73
C PHE A 90 -1.25 -8.33 -22.03
N SER A 91 0.06 -8.56 -21.98
CA SER A 91 0.79 -8.98 -23.18
C SER A 91 0.48 -10.42 -23.54
N ASN A 92 0.64 -10.76 -24.83
CA ASN A 92 0.60 -12.13 -25.34
C ASN A 92 -0.67 -12.90 -24.91
N LEU A 93 -1.85 -12.39 -25.25
CA LEU A 93 -3.15 -13.02 -24.93
C LEU A 93 -3.30 -14.43 -25.54
N ASP A 94 -2.56 -14.74 -26.58
CA ASP A 94 -2.53 -16.04 -27.23
C ASP A 94 -1.58 -17.06 -26.56
N LYS A 95 -0.98 -16.70 -25.43
CA LYS A 95 -0.04 -17.53 -24.70
C LYS A 95 -0.41 -17.59 -23.22
N LYS A 96 0.28 -18.51 -22.50
CA LYS A 96 0.15 -18.56 -21.05
C LYS A 96 0.40 -17.19 -20.44
N GLN A 97 -0.44 -16.81 -19.47
CA GLN A 97 -0.30 -15.57 -18.69
C GLN A 97 1.12 -15.42 -18.15
N PRO A 98 1.79 -14.28 -18.39
CA PRO A 98 3.22 -14.13 -18.13
C PRO A 98 3.55 -13.90 -16.64
N MET A 99 2.54 -13.53 -15.84
CA MET A 99 2.70 -13.23 -14.42
C MET A 99 1.36 -13.33 -13.68
N SER A 100 1.38 -13.54 -12.39
CA SER A 100 0.17 -13.52 -11.55
C SER A 100 -0.39 -12.11 -11.39
N VAL A 101 -1.65 -11.98 -10.95
CA VAL A 101 -2.22 -10.69 -10.59
C VAL A 101 -1.53 -10.09 -9.35
N GLU A 102 -1.04 -10.93 -8.44
CA GLU A 102 -0.25 -10.49 -7.28
C GLU A 102 1.04 -9.80 -7.73
N ASP A 103 1.75 -10.36 -8.74
CA ASP A 103 2.97 -9.77 -9.30
C ASP A 103 2.72 -8.42 -10.01
N VAL A 104 1.48 -8.15 -10.43
CA VAL A 104 1.12 -6.84 -11.01
C VAL A 104 1.18 -5.75 -9.96
N PHE A 105 0.62 -6.00 -8.77
CA PHE A 105 0.48 -4.99 -7.72
C PHE A 105 1.68 -4.91 -6.78
N THR A 106 2.36 -6.03 -6.52
CA THR A 106 3.43 -6.13 -5.50
C THR A 106 4.52 -5.06 -5.67
N PRO A 107 5.11 -4.82 -6.84
CA PRO A 107 6.18 -3.82 -6.96
C PRO A 107 5.70 -2.39 -6.67
N PHE A 108 4.47 -2.05 -7.08
CA PHE A 108 3.87 -0.74 -6.83
C PHE A 108 3.58 -0.53 -5.34
N LEU A 109 2.98 -1.52 -4.69
CA LEU A 109 2.61 -1.44 -3.27
C LEU A 109 3.82 -1.49 -2.35
N ASN A 110 4.85 -2.27 -2.68
CA ASN A 110 6.11 -2.26 -1.93
C ASN A 110 6.78 -0.90 -2.04
N GLY A 111 6.88 -0.31 -3.22
CA GLY A 111 7.39 1.06 -3.37
C GLY A 111 6.58 2.10 -2.58
N MET A 112 5.25 1.93 -2.47
CA MET A 112 4.41 2.77 -1.63
C MET A 112 4.68 2.56 -0.12
N LEU A 113 4.92 1.31 0.30
CA LEU A 113 5.29 0.98 1.68
C LEU A 113 6.66 1.56 2.04
N ASP A 114 7.65 1.41 1.16
CA ASP A 114 9.00 1.97 1.35
C ASP A 114 8.93 3.49 1.44
N TYR A 115 8.20 4.14 0.53
CA TYR A 115 7.96 5.58 0.59
C TYR A 115 7.32 6.02 1.93
N ALA A 116 6.35 5.25 2.44
CA ALA A 116 5.75 5.53 3.75
C ALA A 116 6.78 5.49 4.86
N LYS A 117 7.62 4.44 4.88
CA LYS A 117 8.62 4.20 5.94
C LYS A 117 9.79 5.16 5.88
N ASP A 118 10.30 5.43 4.68
CA ASP A 118 11.54 6.18 4.50
C ASP A 118 11.32 7.68 4.40
N GLU A 119 10.16 8.10 3.82
CA GLU A 119 9.92 9.48 3.46
C GLU A 119 8.82 10.18 4.28
N VAL A 120 7.92 9.43 4.92
CA VAL A 120 6.79 10.04 5.64
C VAL A 120 6.91 9.84 7.14
N PHE A 121 7.07 8.59 7.62
CA PHE A 121 7.27 8.36 9.05
C PHE A 121 8.54 9.08 9.53
N GLY A 122 8.45 9.81 10.65
CA GLY A 122 9.55 10.59 11.20
C GLY A 122 9.84 11.92 10.50
N SER A 123 9.21 12.20 9.36
CA SER A 123 9.46 13.42 8.60
C SER A 123 8.82 14.65 9.25
N THR A 124 9.63 15.59 9.71
CA THR A 124 9.18 16.88 10.29
C THR A 124 8.72 17.90 9.24
N SER A 125 9.00 17.63 7.95
CA SER A 125 8.52 18.45 6.84
C SER A 125 7.14 18.02 6.33
N LYS A 126 6.79 16.74 6.54
CA LYS A 126 5.52 16.15 6.07
C LYS A 126 4.50 15.94 7.19
N LEU A 127 4.98 15.75 8.42
CA LEU A 127 4.14 15.51 9.60
C LEU A 127 4.29 16.63 10.64
N ALA A 128 3.24 16.87 11.40
CA ALA A 128 3.30 17.79 12.52
C ALA A 128 4.37 17.34 13.53
N LYS A 129 5.20 18.29 13.97
CA LYS A 129 6.30 18.06 14.91
C LYS A 129 5.81 17.51 16.25
N ASN A 130 6.70 16.87 16.98
CA ASN A 130 6.48 16.49 18.36
C ASN A 130 6.49 17.74 19.27
N SER A 131 5.86 17.64 20.45
CA SER A 131 5.99 18.66 21.48
C SER A 131 7.44 18.74 22.00
N THR A 132 7.84 19.87 22.55
CA THR A 132 9.16 20.03 23.17
C THR A 132 9.41 19.00 24.27
N TYR A 133 8.37 18.63 25.02
CA TYR A 133 8.44 17.56 26.04
C TYR A 133 8.72 16.20 25.39
N THR A 134 8.02 15.84 24.32
CA THR A 134 8.28 14.58 23.60
C THR A 134 9.70 14.54 23.00
N ILE A 135 10.16 15.66 22.46
CA ILE A 135 11.53 15.77 21.92
C ILE A 135 12.56 15.60 23.02
N SER A 136 12.33 16.17 24.21
CA SER A 136 13.26 16.01 25.34
C SER A 136 13.39 14.56 25.83
N LEU A 137 12.30 13.79 25.77
CA LEU A 137 12.30 12.37 26.12
C LEU A 137 12.97 11.49 25.06
N LYS A 138 12.75 11.80 23.77
CA LYS A 138 13.27 10.99 22.66
C LYS A 138 14.67 11.38 22.21
N GLY A 139 15.13 12.56 22.56
CA GLY A 139 16.39 13.13 22.06
C GLY A 139 16.35 13.62 20.61
N LYS A 140 15.21 13.45 19.90
CA LYS A 140 15.03 13.86 18.51
C LYS A 140 13.56 14.18 18.18
N ASP A 141 13.34 15.04 17.18
CA ASP A 141 12.01 15.26 16.60
C ASP A 141 11.77 14.27 15.45
N SER A 142 11.19 13.13 15.78
CA SER A 142 10.79 12.08 14.81
C SER A 142 9.32 11.73 15.04
N PRO A 143 8.38 12.44 14.36
CA PRO A 143 6.96 12.19 14.53
C PRO A 143 6.59 10.74 14.16
N MET A 144 5.77 10.09 15.00
CA MET A 144 5.30 8.70 14.81
C MET A 144 6.41 7.63 14.78
N GLN A 145 7.65 8.00 15.05
CA GLN A 145 8.77 7.08 15.27
C GLN A 145 9.21 7.13 16.73
N ASP A 146 8.67 6.27 17.55
CA ASP A 146 9.13 6.03 18.92
C ASP A 146 9.82 4.66 18.99
N THR A 147 9.03 3.61 19.10
CA THR A 147 9.49 2.22 19.04
C THR A 147 9.49 1.65 17.61
N ASN A 148 9.07 2.44 16.62
CA ASN A 148 8.81 2.04 15.24
C ASN A 148 7.73 0.96 15.07
N GLN A 149 7.03 0.57 16.13
CA GLN A 149 6.04 -0.51 16.10
C GLN A 149 4.90 -0.21 15.11
N LEU A 150 4.33 1.01 15.15
CA LEU A 150 3.27 1.40 14.21
C LEU A 150 3.77 1.41 12.75
N MET A 151 4.99 1.91 12.51
CA MET A 151 5.60 1.88 11.18
C MET A 151 5.83 0.45 10.69
N ASN A 152 6.32 -0.43 11.57
CA ASN A 152 6.58 -1.83 11.26
C ASN A 152 5.30 -2.67 11.10
N ALA A 153 4.18 -2.22 11.68
CA ALA A 153 2.86 -2.84 11.48
C ALA A 153 2.28 -2.56 10.07
N TRP A 154 2.79 -1.55 9.36
CA TRP A 154 2.39 -1.32 7.97
C TRP A 154 2.91 -2.45 7.08
N LYS A 155 2.00 -3.05 6.32
CA LYS A 155 2.26 -4.17 5.41
C LYS A 155 1.54 -4.00 4.09
N VAL A 156 2.05 -4.68 3.07
CA VAL A 156 1.33 -4.88 1.80
C VAL A 156 0.47 -6.13 1.92
N ARG A 157 -0.77 -6.04 1.45
CA ARG A 157 -1.71 -7.17 1.38
C ARG A 157 -2.37 -7.24 0.02
N ILE A 158 -2.50 -8.47 -0.48
CA ILE A 158 -3.29 -8.77 -1.67
C ILE A 158 -4.25 -9.90 -1.31
N ASN A 159 -5.56 -9.66 -1.51
CA ASN A 159 -6.64 -10.58 -1.14
C ASN A 159 -6.54 -11.03 0.34
N GLY A 160 -6.26 -10.08 1.22
CA GLY A 160 -6.10 -10.29 2.67
C GLY A 160 -4.77 -10.93 3.10
N LYS A 161 -3.96 -11.44 2.19
CA LYS A 161 -2.66 -12.06 2.52
C LYS A 161 -1.53 -11.04 2.49
N VAL A 162 -0.66 -11.09 3.50
CA VAL A 162 0.58 -10.30 3.51
C VAL A 162 1.50 -10.81 2.41
N VAL A 163 2.00 -9.90 1.58
CA VAL A 163 3.01 -10.17 0.56
C VAL A 163 4.32 -9.46 0.95
N ASN A 164 5.42 -10.15 0.81
CA ASN A 164 6.77 -9.67 1.15
C ASN A 164 7.54 -9.34 -0.13
#